data_bf0859490e43d90afc459228dd2e56d9
#
_entry.id   bf0859490e43d90afc459228dd2e56d9
#
_cell.length_a   1.000
_cell.length_b   1.000
_cell.length_c   1.000
_cell.angle_alpha   90.00
_cell.angle_beta   90.00
_cell.angle_gamma   90.00
#
_symmetry.space_group_name_H-M   'P 1'
#
loop_
_entity.id
_entity.type
_entity.pdbx_description
1 polymer ?
#
loop_
_entity_poly.entity_id
_entity_poly.type
_entity_poly.pdbx_seq_one_letter_code
_entity_poly.pdbx_strand_id
1 'polypeptide(L)'
;MARRELILDFAEYDVNRVVADIEEIRSHNPQRFEMEQLTAICHEDHEKNVCVGYKDLGPNEFWVRGHMPGLPLMPGVIMCEAAAQLASYYSHKYDLMQGVIGFGGLEDVRFRGVVRPGDRFVIVSRLLKLRRSIMTCEFQCFVNQNLVCEGILKGVALPSEQITGEQPSA
;
A
#
# COMPACT_ATOMS: atom_id res chain seq x y z
N MET A 1 -22.22 -12.67 12.27
CA MET A 1 -20.87 -12.05 12.31
C MET A 1 -21.04 -10.55 12.26
N ALA A 2 -20.47 -9.80 13.19
CA ALA A 2 -20.51 -8.35 13.16
C ALA A 2 -19.88 -7.85 11.84
N ARG A 3 -20.59 -6.96 11.13
CA ARG A 3 -20.08 -6.31 9.92
C ARG A 3 -18.89 -5.47 10.37
N ARG A 4 -17.70 -5.75 9.84
CA ARG A 4 -16.50 -4.98 10.18
C ARG A 4 -16.66 -3.56 9.65
N GLU A 5 -16.29 -2.60 10.45
CA GLU A 5 -16.34 -1.18 10.08
C GLU A 5 -15.36 -0.92 8.93
N LEU A 6 -15.83 -0.27 7.87
CA LEU A 6 -14.99 0.15 6.75
C LEU A 6 -14.17 1.37 7.17
N ILE A 7 -12.91 1.42 6.75
CA ILE A 7 -12.08 2.64 6.90
C ILE A 7 -12.71 3.81 6.15
N LEU A 8 -13.26 3.54 4.96
CA LEU A 8 -13.99 4.49 4.12
C LEU A 8 -15.11 3.75 3.41
N ASP A 9 -16.30 4.35 3.34
CA ASP A 9 -17.43 3.76 2.59
C ASP A 9 -17.15 3.78 1.09
N PHE A 10 -17.57 2.74 0.37
CA PHE A 10 -17.41 2.63 -1.09
C PHE A 10 -18.12 3.76 -1.85
N ALA A 11 -19.13 4.39 -1.27
CA ALA A 11 -19.82 5.54 -1.87
C ALA A 11 -19.00 6.85 -1.80
N GLU A 12 -17.94 6.89 -0.98
CA GLU A 12 -17.12 8.09 -0.78
C GLU A 12 -15.99 8.22 -1.80
N TYR A 13 -15.71 7.18 -2.61
CA TYR A 13 -14.66 7.22 -3.63
C TYR A 13 -15.05 6.49 -4.91
N ASP A 14 -14.47 6.94 -6.01
CA ASP A 14 -14.65 6.32 -7.34
C ASP A 14 -13.34 5.70 -7.80
N VAL A 15 -13.29 4.37 -7.89
CA VAL A 15 -12.11 3.62 -8.34
C VAL A 15 -11.72 3.87 -9.81
N ASN A 16 -12.58 4.54 -10.60
CA ASN A 16 -12.29 4.90 -11.98
C ASN A 16 -11.74 6.34 -12.10
N ARG A 17 -11.81 7.12 -11.04
CA ARG A 17 -11.17 8.43 -10.99
C ARG A 17 -9.67 8.26 -10.75
N VAL A 18 -8.84 8.90 -11.55
CA VAL A 18 -7.39 8.98 -11.32
C VAL A 18 -7.08 10.34 -10.71
N VAL A 19 -6.62 10.34 -9.46
CA VAL A 19 -6.16 11.54 -8.73
C VAL A 19 -4.65 11.69 -8.92
N ALA A 20 -3.92 10.57 -8.87
CA ALA A 20 -2.50 10.51 -9.20
C ALA A 20 -2.22 9.27 -10.04
N ASP A 21 -1.51 9.46 -11.13
CA ASP A 21 -1.06 8.39 -12.02
C ASP A 21 0.27 7.77 -11.56
N ILE A 22 0.80 6.83 -12.33
CA ILE A 22 2.05 6.15 -11.99
C ILE A 22 3.25 7.11 -11.94
N GLU A 23 3.29 8.16 -12.74
CA GLU A 23 4.40 9.11 -12.75
C GLU A 23 4.39 9.97 -11.48
N GLU A 24 3.21 10.39 -11.04
CA GLU A 24 3.05 11.05 -9.74
C GLU A 24 3.44 10.13 -8.58
N ILE A 25 3.02 8.85 -8.61
CA ILE A 25 3.40 7.87 -7.58
C ILE A 25 4.92 7.70 -7.55
N ARG A 26 5.58 7.59 -8.71
CA ARG A 26 7.03 7.47 -8.83
C ARG A 26 7.80 8.68 -8.31
N SER A 27 7.18 9.86 -8.33
CA SER A 27 7.81 11.08 -7.77
C SER A 27 7.90 11.05 -6.24
N HIS A 28 7.08 10.22 -5.59
CA HIS A 28 7.02 10.07 -4.14
C HIS A 28 7.59 8.73 -3.64
N ASN A 29 7.42 7.66 -4.40
CA ASN A 29 7.84 6.31 -4.03
C ASN A 29 9.09 5.86 -4.78
N PRO A 30 10.08 5.24 -4.09
CA PRO A 30 11.32 4.81 -4.72
C PRO A 30 11.23 3.47 -5.47
N GLN A 31 10.18 2.66 -5.24
CA GLN A 31 10.02 1.35 -5.89
C GLN A 31 9.93 1.48 -7.41
N ARG A 32 10.49 0.50 -8.13
CA ARG A 32 10.51 0.44 -9.60
C ARG A 32 10.31 -1.00 -10.07
N PHE A 33 9.99 -1.13 -11.36
CA PHE A 33 9.86 -2.41 -12.06
C PHE A 33 8.81 -3.31 -11.41
N GLU A 34 9.16 -4.56 -11.16
CA GLU A 34 8.28 -5.58 -10.58
C GLU A 34 7.80 -5.25 -9.16
N MET A 35 8.52 -4.34 -8.47
CA MET A 35 8.16 -3.89 -7.12
C MET A 35 7.17 -2.72 -7.11
N GLU A 36 6.76 -2.18 -8.25
CA GLU A 36 5.68 -1.19 -8.32
C GLU A 36 4.32 -1.87 -8.11
N GLN A 37 3.74 -1.70 -6.92
CA GLN A 37 2.50 -2.37 -6.53
C GLN A 37 1.28 -1.44 -6.48
N LEU A 38 1.37 -0.30 -7.18
CA LEU A 38 0.27 0.63 -7.39
C LEU A 38 0.16 0.96 -8.88
N THR A 39 -1.07 1.05 -9.38
CA THR A 39 -1.37 1.56 -10.74
C THR A 39 -1.75 3.04 -10.69
N ALA A 40 -2.61 3.42 -9.75
CA ALA A 40 -3.04 4.81 -9.57
C ALA A 40 -3.62 5.03 -8.16
N ILE A 41 -3.70 6.30 -7.79
CA ILE A 41 -4.44 6.77 -6.62
C ILE A 41 -5.79 7.31 -7.11
N CYS A 42 -6.89 6.92 -6.47
CA CYS A 42 -8.23 7.32 -6.88
C CYS A 42 -8.93 8.24 -5.87
N HIS A 43 -8.43 8.35 -4.63
CA HIS A 43 -8.99 9.22 -3.61
C HIS A 43 -7.95 9.61 -2.57
N GLU A 44 -8.00 10.86 -2.13
CA GLU A 44 -7.21 11.40 -1.03
C GLU A 44 -8.12 12.29 -0.17
N ASP A 45 -8.12 12.06 1.13
CA ASP A 45 -8.81 12.87 2.13
C ASP A 45 -7.84 13.21 3.27
N HIS A 46 -7.31 14.42 3.22
CA HIS A 46 -6.33 14.87 4.21
C HIS A 46 -6.95 15.12 5.59
N GLU A 47 -8.23 15.47 5.67
CA GLU A 47 -8.91 15.71 6.94
C GLU A 47 -9.16 14.39 7.69
N LYS A 48 -9.51 13.33 6.95
CA LYS A 48 -9.69 11.98 7.48
C LYS A 48 -8.40 11.18 7.56
N ASN A 49 -7.29 11.70 7.01
CA ASN A 49 -6.01 10.99 6.85
C ASN A 49 -6.14 9.68 6.06
N VAL A 50 -6.96 9.67 5.02
CA VAL A 50 -7.27 8.49 4.20
C VAL A 50 -6.76 8.67 2.78
N CYS A 51 -6.21 7.60 2.24
CA CYS A 51 -5.81 7.48 0.84
C CYS A 51 -6.33 6.17 0.26
N VAL A 52 -6.83 6.21 -0.98
CA VAL A 52 -7.28 5.03 -1.72
C VAL A 52 -6.51 4.94 -3.03
N GLY A 53 -5.89 3.80 -3.25
CA GLY A 53 -5.22 3.47 -4.49
C GLY A 53 -5.59 2.08 -4.96
N TYR A 54 -5.14 1.70 -6.15
CA TYR A 54 -5.37 0.36 -6.67
C TYR A 54 -4.19 -0.13 -7.51
N LYS A 55 -4.11 -1.45 -7.62
CA LYS A 55 -3.28 -2.17 -8.59
C LYS A 55 -4.18 -2.95 -9.53
N ASP A 56 -4.08 -2.68 -10.82
CA ASP A 56 -4.66 -3.53 -11.86
C ASP A 56 -3.69 -4.68 -12.13
N LEU A 57 -4.12 -5.90 -11.85
CA LEU A 57 -3.28 -7.09 -11.94
C LEU A 57 -3.31 -7.69 -13.32
N GLY A 58 -2.17 -7.67 -13.99
CA GLY A 58 -1.99 -8.24 -15.32
C GLY A 58 -1.59 -9.73 -15.29
N PRO A 59 -1.56 -10.38 -16.48
CA PRO A 59 -1.14 -11.77 -16.60
C PRO A 59 0.37 -11.96 -16.41
N ASN A 60 1.16 -10.89 -16.42
CA ASN A 60 2.62 -10.93 -16.38
C ASN A 60 3.20 -10.45 -15.05
N GLU A 61 2.39 -10.41 -13.98
CA GLU A 61 2.91 -10.12 -12.65
C GLU A 61 4.01 -11.13 -12.28
N PHE A 62 5.10 -10.66 -11.64
CA PHE A 62 6.30 -11.48 -11.39
C PHE A 62 6.02 -12.78 -10.62
N TRP A 63 4.98 -12.82 -9.82
CA TRP A 63 4.57 -13.95 -9.01
C TRP A 63 3.72 -14.99 -9.77
N VAL A 64 3.13 -14.64 -10.91
CA VAL A 64 2.15 -15.49 -11.64
C VAL A 64 2.70 -16.86 -11.98
N ARG A 65 3.96 -16.93 -12.44
CA ARG A 65 4.57 -18.20 -12.85
C ARG A 65 4.83 -19.15 -11.68
N GLY A 66 5.13 -18.59 -10.50
CA GLY A 66 5.64 -19.37 -9.35
C GLY A 66 4.68 -19.46 -8.17
N HIS A 67 3.73 -18.56 -8.05
CA HIS A 67 2.83 -18.52 -6.88
C HIS A 67 1.35 -18.60 -7.28
N MET A 68 0.84 -19.81 -7.61
CA MET A 68 1.52 -21.11 -7.69
C MET A 68 1.40 -21.65 -9.10
N PRO A 69 2.27 -22.56 -9.56
CA PRO A 69 2.20 -23.11 -10.92
C PRO A 69 0.81 -23.66 -11.24
N GLY A 70 0.19 -23.15 -12.33
CA GLY A 70 -1.16 -23.53 -12.75
C GLY A 70 -2.32 -22.91 -11.95
N LEU A 71 -2.02 -22.20 -10.85
CA LEU A 71 -3.01 -21.51 -10.01
C LEU A 71 -2.42 -20.16 -9.54
N PRO A 72 -2.37 -19.14 -10.39
CA PRO A 72 -1.78 -17.86 -10.03
C PRO A 72 -2.64 -17.13 -8.99
N LEU A 73 -2.05 -16.89 -7.84
CA LEU A 73 -2.64 -16.14 -6.72
C LEU A 73 -1.63 -15.08 -6.26
N MET A 74 -2.11 -13.87 -6.01
CA MET A 74 -1.27 -12.82 -5.45
C MET A 74 -0.77 -13.24 -4.06
N PRO A 75 0.54 -13.23 -3.80
CA PRO A 75 1.06 -13.54 -2.48
C PRO A 75 0.57 -12.55 -1.43
N GLY A 76 0.15 -13.03 -0.26
CA GLY A 76 -0.34 -12.17 0.81
C GLY A 76 0.66 -11.10 1.23
N VAL A 77 1.96 -11.42 1.23
CA VAL A 77 3.01 -10.45 1.54
C VAL A 77 3.09 -9.30 0.52
N ILE A 78 2.74 -9.56 -0.75
CA ILE A 78 2.68 -8.52 -1.79
C ILE A 78 1.44 -7.64 -1.61
N MET A 79 0.33 -8.16 -1.07
CA MET A 79 -0.81 -7.33 -0.66
C MET A 79 -0.41 -6.33 0.43
N CYS A 80 0.41 -6.77 1.41
CA CYS A 80 0.95 -5.90 2.45
C CYS A 80 1.92 -4.86 1.86
N GLU A 81 2.76 -5.24 0.90
CA GLU A 81 3.67 -4.33 0.21
C GLU A 81 2.90 -3.23 -0.53
N ALA A 82 1.82 -3.59 -1.24
CA ALA A 82 0.98 -2.60 -1.92
C ALA A 82 0.36 -1.59 -0.93
N ALA A 83 -0.10 -2.07 0.23
CA ALA A 83 -0.61 -1.21 1.30
C ALA A 83 0.49 -0.29 1.88
N ALA A 84 1.71 -0.80 2.04
CA ALA A 84 2.85 -0.02 2.51
C ALA A 84 3.25 1.06 1.50
N GLN A 85 3.22 0.75 0.19
CA GLN A 85 3.49 1.73 -0.87
C GLN A 85 2.44 2.84 -0.91
N LEU A 86 1.17 2.51 -0.67
CA LEU A 86 0.10 3.52 -0.58
C LEU A 86 0.31 4.45 0.63
N ALA A 87 0.65 3.90 1.79
CA ALA A 87 0.93 4.67 2.99
C ALA A 87 2.20 5.54 2.83
N SER A 88 3.23 5.02 2.16
CA SER A 88 4.46 5.76 1.82
C SER A 88 4.17 6.93 0.88
N TYR A 89 3.41 6.68 -0.21
CA TYR A 89 2.98 7.73 -1.14
C TYR A 89 2.27 8.87 -0.39
N TYR A 90 1.25 8.54 0.40
CA TYR A 90 0.49 9.52 1.18
C TYR A 90 1.40 10.34 2.10
N SER A 91 2.32 9.67 2.79
CA SER A 91 3.23 10.31 3.74
C SER A 91 4.21 11.27 3.07
N HIS A 92 4.75 10.92 1.90
CA HIS A 92 5.63 11.79 1.14
C HIS A 92 4.85 12.93 0.45
N LYS A 93 3.69 12.65 -0.11
CA LYS A 93 2.83 13.64 -0.78
C LYS A 93 2.49 14.81 0.14
N TYR A 94 2.20 14.52 1.40
CA TYR A 94 1.82 15.51 2.41
C TYR A 94 2.96 15.91 3.36
N ASP A 95 4.19 15.57 2.99
CA ASP A 95 5.41 15.95 3.72
C ASP A 95 5.41 15.51 5.20
N LEU A 96 4.77 14.39 5.48
CA LEU A 96 4.60 13.87 6.84
C LEU A 96 5.84 13.12 7.33
N MET A 97 6.61 12.53 6.41
CA MET A 97 7.86 11.83 6.68
C MET A 97 8.89 12.14 5.61
N GLN A 98 10.15 12.22 6.03
CA GLN A 98 11.28 12.50 5.15
C GLN A 98 12.12 11.24 4.92
N GLY A 99 12.82 11.20 3.78
CA GLY A 99 13.74 10.12 3.43
C GLY A 99 13.02 8.85 3.00
N VAL A 100 13.73 7.72 3.02
CA VAL A 100 13.18 6.42 2.65
C VAL A 100 12.40 5.85 3.84
N ILE A 101 11.16 5.43 3.58
CA ILE A 101 10.34 4.77 4.57
C ILE A 101 10.51 3.26 4.42
N GLY A 102 11.12 2.64 5.43
CA GLY A 102 11.23 1.19 5.52
C GLY A 102 10.03 0.54 6.20
N PHE A 103 9.84 -0.74 5.94
CA PHE A 103 8.81 -1.53 6.58
C PHE A 103 9.20 -1.82 8.04
N GLY A 104 8.53 -1.21 9.01
CA GLY A 104 8.83 -1.33 10.44
C GLY A 104 8.09 -2.46 11.16
N GLY A 105 6.98 -2.94 10.59
CA GLY A 105 6.21 -4.04 11.19
C GLY A 105 4.80 -4.16 10.65
N LEU A 106 4.19 -5.31 10.96
CA LEU A 106 2.80 -5.65 10.65
C LEU A 106 2.12 -6.17 11.91
N GLU A 107 0.88 -5.75 12.14
CA GLU A 107 0.06 -6.19 13.27
C GLU A 107 -1.33 -6.58 12.75
N ASP A 108 -1.91 -7.62 13.35
CA ASP A 108 -3.28 -8.08 13.10
C ASP A 108 -3.63 -8.32 11.62
N VAL A 109 -2.63 -8.67 10.80
CA VAL A 109 -2.86 -8.94 9.37
C VAL A 109 -3.68 -10.20 9.19
N ARG A 110 -4.71 -10.10 8.35
CA ARG A 110 -5.60 -11.22 8.00
C ARG A 110 -5.85 -11.23 6.51
N PHE A 111 -5.56 -12.37 5.90
CA PHE A 111 -5.91 -12.66 4.51
C PHE A 111 -7.25 -13.38 4.49
N ARG A 112 -8.24 -12.80 3.78
CA ARG A 112 -9.64 -13.25 3.79
C ARG A 112 -10.14 -13.73 2.45
N GLY A 113 -9.44 -13.43 1.39
CA GLY A 113 -9.81 -13.80 0.04
C GLY A 113 -8.60 -13.96 -0.87
N VAL A 114 -8.84 -14.58 -2.01
CA VAL A 114 -7.84 -14.76 -3.06
C VAL A 114 -7.91 -13.60 -4.04
N VAL A 115 -6.75 -13.23 -4.58
CA VAL A 115 -6.59 -12.18 -5.58
C VAL A 115 -5.82 -12.78 -6.77
N ARG A 116 -6.29 -12.51 -7.99
CA ARG A 116 -5.81 -13.16 -9.21
C ARG A 116 -5.46 -12.14 -10.31
N PRO A 117 -4.70 -12.55 -11.32
CA PRO A 117 -4.58 -11.76 -12.54
C PRO A 117 -5.97 -11.44 -13.14
N GLY A 118 -6.16 -10.20 -13.56
CA GLY A 118 -7.44 -9.67 -14.03
C GLY A 118 -8.25 -8.93 -12.96
N ASP A 119 -7.92 -9.09 -11.69
CA ASP A 119 -8.58 -8.34 -10.60
C ASP A 119 -8.03 -6.90 -10.52
N ARG A 120 -8.90 -5.97 -10.13
CA ARG A 120 -8.49 -4.68 -9.57
C ARG A 120 -8.39 -4.82 -8.06
N PHE A 121 -7.18 -4.77 -7.54
CA PHE A 121 -6.87 -4.83 -6.12
C PHE A 121 -6.90 -3.41 -5.54
N VAL A 122 -7.96 -3.06 -4.83
CA VAL A 122 -8.18 -1.73 -4.24
C VAL A 122 -7.67 -1.72 -2.81
N ILE A 123 -6.91 -0.70 -2.45
CA ILE A 123 -6.33 -0.53 -1.12
C ILE A 123 -6.86 0.78 -0.53
N VAL A 124 -7.40 0.71 0.68
CA VAL A 124 -7.77 1.85 1.51
C VAL A 124 -6.82 1.89 2.70
N SER A 125 -6.14 3.00 2.91
CA SER A 125 -5.21 3.19 4.03
C SER A 125 -5.57 4.44 4.81
N ARG A 126 -5.52 4.37 6.14
CA ARG A 126 -5.71 5.49 7.05
C ARG A 126 -4.52 5.63 7.99
N LEU A 127 -3.92 6.81 8.03
CA LEU A 127 -2.89 7.13 9.01
C LEU A 127 -3.54 7.29 10.40
N LEU A 128 -3.17 6.41 11.32
CA LEU A 128 -3.64 6.43 12.71
C LEU A 128 -2.77 7.27 13.61
N LYS A 129 -1.45 7.22 13.38
CA LYS A 129 -0.48 7.83 14.28
C LYS A 129 0.82 8.12 13.56
N LEU A 130 1.37 9.28 13.85
CA LEU A 130 2.71 9.67 13.47
C LEU A 130 3.47 10.09 14.73
N ARG A 131 4.59 9.43 15.01
CA ARG A 131 5.48 9.78 16.13
C ARG A 131 6.94 9.76 15.69
N ARG A 132 7.60 10.92 15.71
CA ARG A 132 8.99 11.07 15.27
C ARG A 132 9.19 10.46 13.88
N SER A 133 9.89 9.33 13.81
CA SER A 133 10.24 8.61 12.57
C SER A 133 9.36 7.39 12.30
N ILE A 134 8.24 7.21 13.05
CA ILE A 134 7.37 6.03 12.93
C ILE A 134 5.95 6.47 12.60
N MET A 135 5.42 5.97 11.48
CA MET A 135 4.01 6.04 11.15
C MET A 135 3.32 4.70 11.43
N THR A 136 2.07 4.76 11.84
CA THR A 136 1.18 3.61 11.98
C THR A 136 -0.05 3.84 11.14
N CYS A 137 -0.33 2.95 10.22
CA CYS A 137 -1.50 3.01 9.35
C CYS A 137 -2.31 1.72 9.48
N GLU A 138 -3.62 1.83 9.45
CA GLU A 138 -4.47 0.69 9.19
C GLU A 138 -4.78 0.60 7.70
N PHE A 139 -5.03 -0.60 7.21
CA PHE A 139 -5.38 -0.82 5.81
C PHE A 139 -6.45 -1.90 5.64
N GLN A 140 -7.23 -1.73 4.58
CA GLN A 140 -8.20 -2.70 4.08
C GLN A 140 -8.04 -2.81 2.57
N CYS A 141 -8.02 -4.05 2.06
CA CYS A 141 -7.86 -4.32 0.64
C CYS A 141 -9.07 -5.08 0.11
N PHE A 142 -9.52 -4.72 -1.09
CA PHE A 142 -10.75 -5.23 -1.66
C PHE A 142 -10.57 -5.67 -3.12
N VAL A 143 -11.35 -6.67 -3.51
CA VAL A 143 -11.64 -7.03 -4.90
C VAL A 143 -13.15 -7.09 -5.05
N ASN A 144 -13.71 -6.31 -5.98
CA ASN A 144 -15.17 -6.22 -6.18
C ASN A 144 -15.93 -5.95 -4.86
N GLN A 145 -15.43 -5.02 -4.04
CA GLN A 145 -15.95 -4.67 -2.71
C GLN A 145 -15.92 -5.80 -1.66
N ASN A 146 -15.33 -6.94 -1.97
CA ASN A 146 -15.09 -8.00 -1.00
C ASN A 146 -13.75 -7.78 -0.31
N LEU A 147 -13.74 -7.79 1.01
CA LEU A 147 -12.52 -7.65 1.81
C LEU A 147 -11.63 -8.89 1.62
N VAL A 148 -10.42 -8.69 1.09
CA VAL A 148 -9.47 -9.77 0.82
C VAL A 148 -8.24 -9.73 1.74
N CYS A 149 -7.89 -8.55 2.25
CA CYS A 149 -6.78 -8.40 3.21
C CYS A 149 -7.04 -7.18 4.10
N GLU A 150 -6.53 -7.20 5.31
CA GLU A 150 -6.59 -6.08 6.24
C GLU A 150 -5.52 -6.22 7.31
N GLY A 151 -5.17 -5.12 7.96
CA GLY A 151 -4.21 -5.11 9.05
C GLY A 151 -3.75 -3.71 9.43
N ILE A 152 -2.71 -3.69 10.25
CA ILE A 152 -1.98 -2.48 10.64
C ILE A 152 -0.55 -2.62 10.15
N LEU A 153 -0.01 -1.59 9.54
CA LEU A 153 1.38 -1.50 9.13
C LEU A 153 2.10 -0.36 9.87
N LYS A 154 3.38 -0.54 10.07
CA LYS A 154 4.28 0.49 10.60
C LYS A 154 5.35 0.80 9.56
N GLY A 155 5.48 2.08 9.21
CA GLY A 155 6.59 2.60 8.43
C GLY A 155 7.58 3.30 9.33
N VAL A 156 8.87 3.17 9.02
CA VAL A 156 9.97 3.80 9.78
C VAL A 156 10.85 4.56 8.81
N ALA A 157 11.09 5.84 9.10
CA ALA A 157 12.08 6.61 8.34
C ALA A 157 13.47 6.02 8.58
N LEU A 158 14.12 5.58 7.51
CA LEU A 158 15.47 5.02 7.56
C LEU A 158 16.50 6.16 7.57
N PRO A 159 17.52 6.10 8.46
CA PRO A 159 18.63 7.03 8.42
C PRO A 159 19.38 6.95 7.08
N SER A 160 19.79 8.10 6.54
CA SER A 160 20.55 8.18 5.27
C SER A 160 21.79 7.29 5.26
N GLU A 161 22.47 7.17 6.38
CA GLU A 161 23.66 6.34 6.59
C GLU A 161 23.40 4.85 6.35
N GLN A 162 22.20 4.37 6.70
CA GLN A 162 21.80 2.96 6.45
C GLN A 162 21.48 2.68 4.98
N ILE A 163 21.21 3.74 4.20
CA ILE A 163 20.83 3.61 2.78
C ILE A 163 22.08 3.71 1.91
N THR A 164 23.00 4.63 2.23
CA THR A 164 24.20 4.90 1.41
C THR A 164 25.37 3.98 1.75
N GLY A 165 25.34 3.28 2.89
CA GLY A 165 26.46 2.48 3.36
C GLY A 165 27.66 3.31 3.86
N GLU A 166 27.52 4.62 3.97
CA GLU A 166 28.53 5.49 4.54
C GLU A 166 28.55 5.33 6.07
N GLN A 167 29.72 4.99 6.62
CA GLN A 167 29.89 4.97 8.07
C GLN A 167 29.86 6.41 8.60
N PRO A 168 29.27 6.66 9.80
CA PRO A 168 29.32 7.98 10.41
C PRO A 168 30.77 8.39 10.55
N SER A 169 31.12 9.56 10.06
CA SER A 169 32.42 10.18 10.28
C SER A 169 32.60 10.38 11.78
N ALA A 170 33.64 9.76 12.34
CA ALA A 170 34.01 9.83 13.76
C ALA A 170 34.30 11.26 14.23
#